data_e85bd47c56cd243515e8f509dd545c72
#
_entry.id   e85bd47c56cd243515e8f509dd545c72
#
_cell.length_a   1.000
_cell.length_b   1.000
_cell.length_c   1.000
_cell.angle_alpha   90.00
_cell.angle_beta   90.00
_cell.angle_gamma   90.00
#
_symmetry.space_group_name_H-M   'P 1'
#
loop_
_entity.id
_entity.type
_entity.pdbx_description
1 polymer ?
#
loop_
_entity_poly.entity_id
_entity_poly.type
_entity_poly.pdbx_seq_one_letter_code
_entity_poly.pdbx_strand_id
1 'polypeptide(L)'
;MEYKLFVDSDVVIDFFTDRKPFANPASELFELSEQGVVKIYLSAISINNIYYIVRRFLGNKKSLEVIETLAEMTEIIGTTKKEIIQALKNNFTDYEDSIQYSSALTIKDLDAIITRNIKDYRSSTIAVMTPLNFIKMKERNEGQQLL
;
A
#
# COMPACT_ATOMS: atom_id res chain seq x y z
N MET A 1 2.05 -16.39 -11.08
CA MET A 1 1.41 -15.07 -11.32
C MET A 1 1.71 -14.17 -10.14
N GLU A 2 2.23 -12.99 -10.42
CA GLU A 2 2.56 -12.00 -9.40
C GLU A 2 1.46 -10.93 -9.35
N TYR A 3 0.88 -10.72 -8.17
CA TYR A 3 -0.09 -9.65 -7.97
C TYR A 3 0.62 -8.30 -7.82
N LYS A 4 0.10 -7.28 -8.47
CA LYS A 4 0.57 -5.90 -8.33
C LYS A 4 -0.35 -5.15 -7.37
N LEU A 5 0.18 -4.70 -6.25
CA LEU A 5 -0.59 -4.07 -5.19
C LEU A 5 0.00 -2.69 -4.87
N PHE A 6 -0.86 -1.68 -4.91
CA PHE A 6 -0.51 -0.35 -4.37
C PHE A 6 -0.91 -0.33 -2.90
N VAL A 7 0.04 -0.10 -2.01
CA VAL A 7 -0.18 -0.20 -0.55
C VAL A 7 -0.17 1.19 0.07
N ASP A 8 -1.25 1.48 0.81
CA ASP A 8 -1.39 2.75 1.52
C ASP A 8 -0.42 2.82 2.71
N SER A 9 -0.03 4.02 3.08
CA SER A 9 0.93 4.25 4.18
C SER A 9 0.47 3.67 5.51
N ASP A 10 -0.84 3.65 5.79
CA ASP A 10 -1.37 3.10 7.05
C ASP A 10 -0.98 1.63 7.26
N VAL A 11 -0.99 0.84 6.20
CA VAL A 11 -0.62 -0.58 6.24
C VAL A 11 0.87 -0.75 6.56
N VAL A 12 1.71 0.06 5.93
CA VAL A 12 3.17 0.04 6.18
C VAL A 12 3.48 0.45 7.61
N ILE A 13 2.83 1.51 8.08
CA ILE A 13 3.00 2.01 9.45
C ILE A 13 2.56 0.97 10.47
N ASP A 14 1.42 0.32 10.25
CA ASP A 14 0.91 -0.73 11.13
C ASP A 14 1.93 -1.88 11.30
N PHE A 15 2.58 -2.27 10.19
CA PHE A 15 3.59 -3.31 10.22
C PHE A 15 4.82 -2.91 11.05
N PHE A 16 5.41 -1.75 10.75
CA PHE A 16 6.66 -1.33 11.41
C PHE A 16 6.47 -0.88 12.85
N THR A 17 5.26 -0.44 13.24
CA THR A 17 4.95 -0.06 14.63
C THR A 17 4.26 -1.17 15.41
N ASP A 18 4.11 -2.35 14.83
CA ASP A 18 3.46 -3.53 15.43
C ASP A 18 2.08 -3.21 16.01
N ARG A 19 1.28 -2.47 15.25
CA ARG A 19 -0.06 -2.06 15.67
C ARG A 19 -1.07 -3.19 15.54
N LYS A 20 -1.56 -3.68 16.66
CA LYS A 20 -2.56 -4.77 16.70
C LYS A 20 -3.98 -4.25 16.53
N PRO A 21 -4.85 -4.96 15.85
CA PRO A 21 -4.69 -6.27 15.20
C PRO A 21 -4.18 -6.19 13.75
N PHE A 22 -3.76 -5.03 13.27
CA PHE A 22 -3.46 -4.75 11.86
C PHE A 22 -2.07 -5.24 11.42
N ALA A 23 -1.13 -5.33 12.36
CA ALA A 23 0.26 -5.68 12.06
C ALA A 23 0.40 -7.09 11.46
N ASN A 24 -0.35 -8.07 11.94
CA ASN A 24 -0.23 -9.45 11.46
C ASN A 24 -0.62 -9.62 9.99
N PRO A 25 -1.79 -9.13 9.53
CA PRO A 25 -2.11 -9.18 8.10
C PRO A 25 -1.12 -8.39 7.24
N ALA A 26 -0.65 -7.24 7.72
CA ALA A 26 0.37 -6.47 7.02
C ALA A 26 1.68 -7.26 6.90
N SER A 27 2.10 -7.94 7.96
CA SER A 27 3.29 -8.79 7.96
C SER A 27 3.18 -9.91 6.91
N GLU A 28 2.03 -10.57 6.83
CA GLU A 28 1.80 -11.61 5.82
C GLU A 28 1.92 -11.06 4.39
N LEU A 29 1.44 -9.84 4.18
CA LEU A 29 1.56 -9.19 2.88
C LEU A 29 3.02 -8.96 2.49
N PHE A 30 3.86 -8.51 3.43
CA PHE A 30 5.28 -8.33 3.19
C PHE A 30 6.02 -9.65 2.98
N GLU A 31 5.63 -10.72 3.67
CA GLU A 31 6.16 -12.06 3.43
C GLU A 31 5.86 -12.53 2.01
N LEU A 32 4.64 -12.31 1.52
CA LEU A 32 4.27 -12.64 0.15
C LEU A 32 5.10 -11.84 -0.87
N SER A 33 5.47 -10.61 -0.53
CA SER A 33 6.36 -9.81 -1.36
C SER A 33 7.76 -10.42 -1.41
N GLU A 34 8.31 -10.86 -0.28
CA GLU A 34 9.61 -11.53 -0.24
C GLU A 34 9.61 -12.84 -1.03
N GLN A 35 8.49 -13.53 -1.06
CA GLN A 35 8.32 -14.78 -1.81
C GLN A 35 8.09 -14.57 -3.30
N GLY A 36 7.96 -13.31 -3.75
CA GLY A 36 7.69 -13.00 -5.15
C GLY A 36 6.24 -13.23 -5.58
N VAL A 37 5.33 -13.43 -4.64
CA VAL A 37 3.89 -13.66 -4.92
C VAL A 37 3.18 -12.34 -5.19
N VAL A 38 3.58 -11.27 -4.50
CA VAL A 38 3.05 -9.92 -4.72
C VAL A 38 4.20 -8.95 -4.98
N LYS A 39 3.92 -7.93 -5.78
CA LYS A 39 4.81 -6.79 -5.96
C LYS A 39 4.14 -5.58 -5.34
N ILE A 40 4.82 -4.99 -4.37
CA ILE A 40 4.29 -3.84 -3.62
C ILE A 40 4.77 -2.54 -4.25
N TYR A 41 3.84 -1.64 -4.50
CA TYR A 41 4.08 -0.28 -4.98
C TYR A 41 3.72 0.70 -3.88
N LEU A 42 4.59 1.68 -3.64
CA LEU A 42 4.34 2.80 -2.74
C LEU A 42 4.53 4.10 -3.51
N SER A 43 3.84 5.15 -3.12
CA SER A 43 4.12 6.47 -3.69
C SER A 43 5.26 7.16 -2.93
N ALA A 44 5.98 8.03 -3.61
CA ALA A 44 7.02 8.86 -2.97
C ALA A 44 6.43 9.73 -1.85
N ILE A 45 5.17 10.15 -1.99
CA ILE A 45 4.46 10.92 -0.96
C ILE A 45 4.27 10.07 0.31
N SER A 46 3.92 8.80 0.14
CA SER A 46 3.79 7.85 1.27
C SER A 46 5.08 7.70 2.04
N ILE A 47 6.21 7.65 1.36
CA ILE A 47 7.52 7.49 2.00
C ILE A 47 7.78 8.62 3.01
N ASN A 48 7.50 9.85 2.63
CA ASN A 48 7.67 10.99 3.53
C ASN A 48 6.76 10.87 4.77
N ASN A 49 5.52 10.50 4.57
CA ASN A 49 4.54 10.30 5.63
C ASN A 49 4.95 9.18 6.59
N ILE A 50 5.37 8.05 6.02
CA ILE A 50 5.85 6.89 6.78
C ILE A 50 7.03 7.30 7.66
N TYR A 51 8.00 8.03 7.10
CA TYR A 51 9.17 8.50 7.85
C TYR A 51 8.77 9.28 9.10
N TYR A 52 7.94 10.31 8.94
CA TYR A 52 7.57 11.17 10.06
C TYR A 52 6.78 10.44 11.14
N ILE A 53 5.90 9.52 10.77
CA ILE A 53 5.08 8.80 11.74
C ILE A 53 5.92 7.73 12.45
N VAL A 54 6.67 6.93 11.70
CA VAL A 54 7.52 5.88 12.28
C VAL A 54 8.59 6.47 13.20
N ARG A 55 9.12 7.63 12.86
CA ARG A 55 10.10 8.34 13.70
C ARG A 55 9.58 8.61 15.10
N ARG A 56 8.29 8.94 15.24
CA ARG A 56 7.68 9.18 16.57
C ARG A 56 7.70 7.94 17.46
N PHE A 57 7.61 6.76 16.87
CA PHE A 57 7.55 5.49 17.60
C PHE A 57 8.92 4.86 17.78
N LEU A 58 9.79 4.93 16.79
CA LEU A 58 11.04 4.16 16.75
C LEU A 58 12.30 5.03 16.79
N GLY A 59 12.17 6.35 16.69
CA GLY A 59 13.30 7.26 16.62
C GLY A 59 13.87 7.41 15.20
N ASN A 60 14.78 8.37 15.02
CA ASN A 60 15.29 8.74 13.70
C ASN A 60 16.09 7.63 13.03
N LYS A 61 17.01 7.00 13.76
CA LYS A 61 17.89 5.96 13.20
C LYS A 61 17.09 4.79 12.64
N LYS A 62 16.14 4.27 13.42
CA LYS A 62 15.30 3.13 13.00
C LYS A 62 14.36 3.52 11.87
N SER A 63 13.84 4.74 11.87
CA SER A 63 12.97 5.18 10.77
C SER A 63 13.71 5.28 9.45
N LEU A 64 14.99 5.69 9.46
CA LEU A 64 15.82 5.68 8.25
C LEU A 64 16.10 4.26 7.77
N GLU A 65 16.31 3.32 8.68
CA GLU A 65 16.47 1.90 8.34
C GLU A 65 15.18 1.33 7.72
N VAL A 66 14.01 1.75 8.22
CA VAL A 66 12.72 1.37 7.62
C VAL A 66 12.61 1.88 6.18
N ILE A 67 12.97 3.14 5.94
CA ILE A 67 12.93 3.71 4.58
C ILE A 67 13.87 2.94 3.64
N GLU A 68 15.07 2.61 4.10
CA GLU A 68 16.03 1.82 3.33
C GLU A 68 15.46 0.45 2.96
N THR A 69 14.85 -0.23 3.93
CA THR A 69 14.19 -1.53 3.72
C THR A 69 13.07 -1.41 2.68
N LEU A 70 12.23 -0.38 2.78
CA LEU A 70 11.14 -0.16 1.84
C LEU A 70 11.66 0.12 0.43
N ALA A 71 12.75 0.90 0.31
CA ALA A 71 13.37 1.19 -0.99
C ALA A 71 13.91 -0.07 -1.66
N GLU A 72 14.38 -1.03 -0.88
CA GLU A 72 14.91 -2.30 -1.39
C GLU A 72 13.82 -3.28 -1.79
N MET A 73 12.72 -3.36 -1.01
CA MET A 73 11.73 -4.41 -1.19
C MET A 73 10.47 -4.01 -1.96
N THR A 74 10.30 -2.71 -2.25
CA THR A 74 9.12 -2.21 -2.96
C THR A 74 9.50 -1.37 -4.17
N GLU A 75 8.53 -1.18 -5.08
CA GLU A 75 8.67 -0.19 -6.15
C GLU A 75 8.09 1.13 -5.65
N ILE A 76 8.89 2.19 -5.71
CA ILE A 76 8.43 3.52 -5.31
C ILE A 76 8.14 4.34 -6.57
N ILE A 77 6.88 4.76 -6.71
CA ILE A 77 6.45 5.56 -7.86
C ILE A 77 6.45 7.05 -7.50
N GLY A 78 6.86 7.87 -8.46
CA GLY A 78 6.85 9.32 -8.30
C GLY A 78 5.44 9.89 -8.48
N THR A 79 5.26 11.12 -8.01
CA THR A 79 4.04 11.90 -8.23
C THR A 79 4.44 13.20 -8.93
N THR A 80 3.86 13.43 -10.10
CA THR A 80 4.16 14.61 -10.92
C THR A 80 3.01 15.61 -10.86
N LYS A 81 3.21 16.75 -11.52
CA LYS A 81 2.16 17.78 -11.66
C LYS A 81 0.86 17.19 -12.22
N LYS A 82 0.97 16.21 -13.13
CA LYS A 82 -0.21 15.58 -13.76
C LYS A 82 -1.11 14.93 -12.70
N GLU A 83 -0.54 14.14 -11.79
CA GLU A 83 -1.29 13.45 -10.74
C GLU A 83 -1.84 14.43 -9.70
N ILE A 84 -1.09 15.48 -9.39
CA ILE A 84 -1.53 16.54 -8.47
C ILE A 84 -2.79 17.23 -9.03
N ILE A 85 -2.79 17.58 -10.31
CA ILE A 85 -3.94 18.22 -10.96
C ILE A 85 -5.11 17.24 -11.06
N GLN A 86 -4.85 16.00 -11.46
CA GLN A 86 -5.89 14.97 -11.56
C GLN A 86 -6.58 14.73 -10.22
N ALA A 87 -5.81 14.77 -9.13
CA ALA A 87 -6.35 14.58 -7.78
C ALA A 87 -7.39 15.64 -7.39
N LEU A 88 -7.29 16.84 -7.94
CA LEU A 88 -8.28 17.91 -7.70
C LEU A 88 -9.63 17.60 -8.35
N LYS A 89 -9.64 16.74 -9.36
CA LYS A 89 -10.84 16.38 -10.14
C LYS A 89 -11.50 15.09 -9.66
N ASN A 90 -10.79 14.27 -8.86
CA ASN A 90 -11.33 13.03 -8.35
C ASN A 90 -12.39 13.32 -7.27
N ASN A 91 -13.39 12.45 -7.19
CA ASN A 91 -14.46 12.55 -6.20
C ASN A 91 -14.03 11.89 -4.88
N PHE A 92 -13.00 12.44 -4.24
CA PHE A 92 -12.49 11.99 -2.94
C PHE A 92 -12.74 13.05 -1.88
N THR A 93 -13.05 12.64 -0.67
CA THR A 93 -13.24 13.52 0.47
C THR A 93 -11.91 14.10 0.96
N ASP A 94 -10.87 13.25 0.95
CA ASP A 94 -9.52 13.61 1.40
C ASP A 94 -8.59 13.78 0.21
N TYR A 95 -7.91 14.94 0.14
CA TYR A 95 -7.04 15.24 -1.01
C TYR A 95 -5.79 14.36 -1.04
N GLU A 96 -5.23 14.02 0.12
CA GLU A 96 -4.07 13.13 0.19
C GLU A 96 -4.40 11.76 -0.40
N ASP A 97 -5.56 11.19 -0.06
CA ASP A 97 -6.02 9.92 -0.63
C ASP A 97 -6.26 10.06 -2.13
N SER A 98 -6.74 11.20 -2.57
CA SER A 98 -6.94 11.47 -4.00
C SER A 98 -5.63 11.49 -4.78
N ILE A 99 -4.56 12.09 -4.22
CA ILE A 99 -3.22 12.04 -4.83
C ILE A 99 -2.70 10.61 -4.88
N GLN A 100 -2.86 9.85 -3.80
CA GLN A 100 -2.47 8.46 -3.73
C GLN A 100 -3.17 7.64 -4.83
N TYR A 101 -4.47 7.84 -4.96
CA TYR A 101 -5.26 7.17 -5.99
C TYR A 101 -4.78 7.53 -7.40
N SER A 102 -4.57 8.82 -7.68
CA SER A 102 -4.07 9.26 -8.99
C SER A 102 -2.71 8.68 -9.30
N SER A 103 -1.85 8.56 -8.30
CA SER A 103 -0.53 7.92 -8.46
C SER A 103 -0.67 6.42 -8.75
N ALA A 104 -1.56 5.74 -8.03
CA ALA A 104 -1.83 4.32 -8.23
C ALA A 104 -2.31 4.02 -9.66
N LEU A 105 -3.11 4.90 -10.23
CA LEU A 105 -3.64 4.75 -11.60
C LEU A 105 -2.55 4.76 -12.68
N THR A 106 -1.35 5.23 -12.37
CA THR A 106 -0.22 5.20 -13.32
C THR A 106 0.42 3.81 -13.43
N ILE A 107 0.10 2.90 -12.52
CA ILE A 107 0.66 1.55 -12.50
C ILE A 107 -0.12 0.68 -13.48
N LYS A 108 0.60 0.17 -14.49
CA LYS A 108 -0.02 -0.70 -15.50
C LYS A 108 -0.40 -2.04 -14.86
N ASP A 109 -1.63 -2.49 -15.15
CA ASP A 109 -2.15 -3.78 -14.69
C ASP A 109 -2.16 -3.93 -13.16
N LEU A 110 -2.43 -2.84 -12.45
CA LEU A 110 -2.56 -2.87 -11.00
C LEU A 110 -3.78 -3.73 -10.61
N ASP A 111 -3.56 -4.70 -9.72
CA ASP A 111 -4.61 -5.63 -9.28
C ASP A 111 -5.49 -5.04 -8.19
N ALA A 112 -4.90 -4.34 -7.22
CA ALA A 112 -5.67 -3.77 -6.12
C ALA A 112 -4.91 -2.67 -5.40
N ILE A 113 -5.68 -1.83 -4.71
CA ILE A 113 -5.19 -0.89 -3.70
C ILE A 113 -5.42 -1.55 -2.35
N ILE A 114 -4.39 -1.61 -1.52
CA ILE A 114 -4.45 -2.21 -0.19
C ILE A 114 -4.41 -1.11 0.84
N THR A 115 -5.47 -1.01 1.63
CA THR A 115 -5.63 0.03 2.65
C THR A 115 -6.46 -0.51 3.82
N ARG A 116 -6.28 0.07 4.99
CA ARG A 116 -7.15 -0.19 6.12
C ARG A 116 -8.47 0.59 6.02
N ASN A 117 -8.46 1.71 5.30
CA ASN A 117 -9.58 2.64 5.21
C ASN A 117 -10.28 2.56 3.84
N ILE A 118 -10.97 1.45 3.59
CA ILE A 118 -11.65 1.19 2.30
C ILE A 118 -12.61 2.33 1.93
N LYS A 119 -13.29 2.91 2.92
CA LYS A 119 -14.28 3.97 2.70
C LYS A 119 -13.70 5.19 2.00
N ASP A 120 -12.42 5.51 2.24
CA ASP A 120 -11.77 6.66 1.65
C ASP A 120 -11.54 6.49 0.15
N TYR A 121 -11.58 5.24 -0.33
CA TYR A 121 -11.37 4.89 -1.74
C TYR A 121 -12.63 4.40 -2.45
N ARG A 122 -13.80 4.70 -1.92
CA ARG A 122 -15.08 4.22 -2.50
C ARG A 122 -15.33 4.66 -3.94
N SER A 123 -14.68 5.72 -4.40
CA SER A 123 -14.78 6.19 -5.79
C SER A 123 -13.76 5.52 -6.72
N SER A 124 -12.98 4.57 -6.23
CA SER A 124 -11.96 3.86 -7.01
C SER A 124 -12.59 2.96 -8.07
N THR A 125 -12.00 2.97 -9.26
CA THR A 125 -12.32 2.01 -10.33
C THR A 125 -11.48 0.74 -10.22
N ILE A 126 -10.46 0.74 -9.33
CA ILE A 126 -9.60 -0.40 -9.04
C ILE A 126 -10.11 -1.05 -7.76
N ALA A 127 -10.02 -2.38 -7.66
CA ALA A 127 -10.37 -3.11 -6.44
C ALA A 127 -9.63 -2.54 -5.23
N VAL A 128 -10.33 -2.39 -4.12
CA VAL A 128 -9.77 -1.88 -2.85
C VAL A 128 -10.02 -2.92 -1.78
N MET A 129 -8.98 -3.33 -1.09
CA MET A 129 -9.05 -4.39 -0.08
C MET A 129 -8.19 -4.05 1.14
N THR A 130 -8.57 -4.61 2.30
CA THR A 130 -7.65 -4.65 3.43
C THR A 130 -6.62 -5.76 3.21
N PRO A 131 -5.47 -5.71 3.92
CA PRO A 131 -4.51 -6.82 3.85
C PRO A 131 -5.16 -8.17 4.14
N LEU A 132 -5.99 -8.26 5.18
CA LEU A 132 -6.68 -9.49 5.54
C LEU A 132 -7.60 -9.99 4.42
N ASN A 133 -8.38 -9.11 3.82
CA ASN A 133 -9.29 -9.49 2.73
C ASN A 133 -8.54 -9.96 1.49
N PHE A 134 -7.40 -9.33 1.18
CA PHE A 134 -6.55 -9.78 0.08
C PHE A 134 -6.03 -11.19 0.32
N ILE A 135 -5.50 -11.45 1.52
CA ILE A 135 -4.96 -12.76 1.88
C ILE A 135 -6.04 -13.84 1.77
N LYS A 136 -7.23 -13.57 2.28
CA LYS A 136 -8.37 -14.50 2.19
C LYS A 136 -8.81 -14.76 0.75
N MET A 137 -8.85 -13.73 -0.07
CA MET A 137 -9.18 -13.85 -1.50
C MET A 137 -8.15 -14.73 -2.21
N LYS A 138 -6.87 -14.49 -1.95
CA LYS A 138 -5.77 -15.26 -2.54
C LYS A 138 -5.85 -16.74 -2.15
N GLU A 139 -6.11 -17.04 -0.88
CA GLU A 139 -6.27 -18.41 -0.39
C GLU A 139 -7.43 -19.13 -1.07
N ARG A 140 -8.57 -18.44 -1.26
CA ARG A 140 -9.73 -19.00 -1.98
C ARG A 140 -9.39 -19.32 -3.42
N ASN A 141 -8.66 -18.45 -4.11
CA ASN A 141 -8.25 -18.67 -5.50
C ASN A 141 -7.31 -19.85 -5.62
N GLU A 142 -6.38 -20.02 -4.68
CA GLU A 142 -5.49 -21.17 -4.63
C GLU A 142 -6.26 -22.48 -4.37
N GLY A 143 -7.23 -22.44 -3.44
CA GLY A 143 -8.11 -23.58 -3.16
C GLY A 143 -8.91 -24.02 -4.38
N GLN A 144 -9.40 -23.08 -5.19
CA GLN A 144 -10.14 -23.38 -6.42
C GLN A 144 -9.25 -24.00 -7.50
N GLN A 145 -7.98 -23.60 -7.57
CA GLN A 145 -7.03 -24.16 -8.54
C GLN A 145 -6.64 -25.61 -8.23
N LEU A 146 -6.77 -26.03 -6.97
CA LEU A 146 -6.47 -27.39 -6.54
C LEU A 146 -7.64 -28.37 -6.79
N LEU A 147 -8.80 -27.84 -7.14
CA LEU A 147 -9.97 -28.65 -7.48
C LEU A 147 -10.05 -28.87 -9.00
#